data_bc8ff38428fc5873f6af95f1f2b84e64
#
_entry.id   bc8ff38428fc5873f6af95f1f2b84e64
#
_cell.length_a   1.000
_cell.length_b   1.000
_cell.length_c   1.000
_cell.angle_alpha   90.00
_cell.angle_beta   90.00
_cell.angle_gamma   90.00
#
_symmetry.space_group_name_H-M   'P 1'
#
loop_
_entity.id
_entity.type
_entity.pdbx_description
1 polymer ?
#
loop_
_entity_poly.entity_id
_entity_poly.type
_entity_poly.pdbx_seq_one_letter_code
_entity_poly.pdbx_strand_id
1 'polypeptide(L)'
;MEQITRAVVRGEAVRVGVDLAKRVIQEHAFDAVGQVLTTRALVRDKFLAWCAQLPAGCTVAMETSSSVHHWARKLITLGLDARIIAAQLVSPYRKQGASGKNDANDAAAICEAASRPQMHFVPVKSIEQQSMLCVHRLREG
;
A
#
# COMPACT_ATOMS: atom_id res chain seq x y z
N MET A 1 4.93 12.94 -16.12
CA MET A 1 5.85 12.40 -15.10
C MET A 1 6.34 13.44 -14.13
N GLU A 2 6.94 14.53 -14.62
CA GLU A 2 7.43 15.59 -13.74
C GLU A 2 6.34 16.27 -12.92
N GLN A 3 5.19 16.52 -13.51
CA GLN A 3 4.08 17.16 -12.80
C GLN A 3 3.60 16.31 -11.63
N ILE A 4 3.54 15.00 -11.84
CA ILE A 4 3.10 14.04 -10.83
C ILE A 4 4.11 13.99 -9.69
N THR A 5 5.41 13.95 -10.02
CA THR A 5 6.47 13.97 -9.02
C THR A 5 6.46 15.28 -8.23
N ARG A 6 6.21 16.41 -8.89
CA ARG A 6 6.09 17.71 -8.23
C ARG A 6 4.92 17.74 -7.24
N ALA A 7 3.78 17.19 -7.60
CA ALA A 7 2.62 17.14 -6.72
C ALA A 7 2.94 16.36 -5.45
N VAL A 8 3.63 15.22 -5.58
CA VAL A 8 4.05 14.42 -4.43
C VAL A 8 5.03 15.19 -3.56
N VAL A 9 6.03 15.81 -4.16
CA VAL A 9 7.05 16.60 -3.44
C VAL A 9 6.44 17.80 -2.72
N ARG A 10 5.41 18.41 -3.29
CA ARG A 10 4.73 19.54 -2.64
C ARG A 10 3.79 19.12 -1.51
N GLY A 11 3.69 17.83 -1.23
CA GLY A 11 2.87 17.37 -0.13
C GLY A 11 1.37 17.29 -0.43
N GLU A 12 1.00 17.18 -1.71
CA GLU A 12 -0.41 17.06 -2.10
C GLU A 12 -0.98 15.66 -1.90
N ALA A 13 -0.12 14.65 -1.89
CA ALA A 13 -0.56 13.28 -1.70
C ALA A 13 -0.95 13.03 -0.23
N VAL A 14 -2.16 12.53 -0.01
CA VAL A 14 -2.68 12.25 1.32
C VAL A 14 -2.78 10.75 1.55
N ARG A 15 -3.09 10.00 0.51
CA ARG A 15 -3.31 8.56 0.61
C ARG A 15 -2.77 7.87 -0.64
N VAL A 16 -2.11 6.75 -0.44
CA VAL A 16 -1.54 5.94 -1.51
C VAL A 16 -2.01 4.50 -1.33
N GLY A 17 -2.54 3.91 -2.38
CA GLY A 17 -2.80 2.48 -2.45
C GLY A 17 -1.65 1.80 -3.18
N VAL A 18 -1.16 0.68 -2.66
CA VAL A 18 -0.01 -0.03 -3.20
C VAL A 18 -0.33 -1.50 -3.36
N ASP A 19 -0.16 -2.00 -4.57
CA ASP A 19 -0.22 -3.42 -4.87
C ASP A 19 1.21 -3.96 -4.93
N LEU A 20 1.55 -4.82 -3.97
CA LEU A 20 2.89 -5.40 -3.82
C LEU A 20 3.08 -6.64 -4.69
N ALA A 21 2.48 -6.67 -5.87
CA ALA A 21 2.55 -7.84 -6.73
C ALA A 21 3.92 -8.03 -7.37
N LYS A 22 4.53 -9.18 -7.11
CA LYS A 22 5.69 -9.74 -7.85
C LYS A 22 6.89 -8.80 -8.03
N ARG A 23 7.23 -8.49 -9.29
CA ARG A 23 8.44 -7.73 -9.64
C ARG A 23 8.23 -6.23 -9.62
N VAL A 24 6.99 -5.82 -9.86
CA VAL A 24 6.62 -4.42 -10.02
C VAL A 24 5.60 -4.07 -8.96
N ILE A 25 5.80 -2.93 -8.32
CA ILE A 25 4.88 -2.42 -7.31
C ILE A 25 4.05 -1.34 -7.97
N GLN A 26 2.71 -1.50 -7.94
CA GLN A 26 1.78 -0.53 -8.48
C GLN A 26 1.36 0.43 -7.38
N GLU A 27 1.35 1.71 -7.70
CA GLU A 27 0.97 2.78 -6.78
C GLU A 27 -0.13 3.65 -7.35
N HIS A 28 -1.01 4.10 -6.48
CA HIS A 28 -2.11 4.96 -6.84
C HIS A 28 -2.26 6.01 -5.75
N ALA A 29 -1.85 7.25 -6.03
CA ALA A 29 -1.81 8.32 -5.05
C ALA A 29 -2.97 9.29 -5.25
N PHE A 30 -3.56 9.72 -4.14
CA PHE A 30 -4.70 10.64 -4.11
C PHE A 30 -4.40 11.86 -3.25
N ASP A 31 -5.03 12.98 -3.61
CA ASP A 31 -5.02 14.19 -2.78
C ASP A 31 -6.15 14.15 -1.75
N ALA A 32 -6.31 15.24 -1.00
CA ALA A 32 -7.30 15.34 0.08
C ALA A 32 -8.75 15.30 -0.41
N VAL A 33 -9.01 15.67 -1.68
CA VAL A 33 -10.35 15.66 -2.25
C VAL A 33 -10.63 14.39 -3.06
N GLY A 34 -9.71 13.44 -3.06
CA GLY A 34 -9.90 12.16 -3.74
C GLY A 34 -9.55 12.14 -5.21
N GLN A 35 -8.85 13.15 -5.70
CA GLN A 35 -8.38 13.15 -7.09
C GLN A 35 -7.09 12.37 -7.23
N VAL A 36 -6.96 11.62 -8.32
CA VAL A 36 -5.77 10.84 -8.64
C VAL A 36 -4.63 11.78 -9.01
N LEU A 37 -3.54 11.73 -8.24
CA LEU A 37 -2.33 12.50 -8.54
C LEU A 37 -1.39 11.74 -9.45
N THR A 38 -1.25 10.44 -9.23
CA THR A 38 -0.36 9.60 -10.02
C THR A 38 -0.80 8.14 -9.96
N THR A 39 -0.52 7.43 -11.04
CA THR A 39 -0.58 5.98 -11.11
C THR A 39 0.75 5.54 -11.70
N ARG A 40 1.51 4.74 -10.97
CA ARG A 40 2.86 4.32 -11.38
C ARG A 40 3.10 2.85 -11.14
N ALA A 41 4.03 2.31 -11.91
CA ALA A 41 4.58 0.97 -11.70
C ALA A 41 6.07 1.13 -11.46
N LEU A 42 6.54 0.72 -10.29
CA LEU A 42 7.94 0.86 -9.91
C LEU A 42 8.55 -0.50 -9.58
N VAL A 43 9.80 -0.69 -9.97
CA VAL A 43 10.56 -1.84 -9.48
C VAL A 43 10.83 -1.66 -7.98
N ARG A 44 11.00 -2.79 -7.27
CA ARG A 44 11.15 -2.77 -5.81
C ARG A 44 12.25 -1.84 -5.32
N ASP A 45 13.35 -1.78 -6.04
CA ASP A 45 14.49 -0.94 -5.66
C ASP A 45 14.17 0.55 -5.63
N LYS A 46 13.20 0.97 -6.42
CA LYS A 46 12.82 2.38 -6.53
C LYS A 46 11.61 2.76 -5.68
N PHE A 47 10.90 1.77 -5.16
CA PHE A 47 9.67 2.01 -4.41
C PHE A 47 9.93 2.81 -3.15
N LEU A 48 10.89 2.41 -2.33
CA LEU A 48 11.19 3.12 -1.08
C LEU A 48 11.68 4.54 -1.32
N ALA A 49 12.49 4.75 -2.37
CA ALA A 49 12.95 6.08 -2.71
C ALA A 49 11.79 7.00 -3.10
N TRP A 50 10.81 6.45 -3.81
CA TRP A 50 9.61 7.18 -4.17
C TRP A 50 8.78 7.50 -2.91
N CYS A 51 8.60 6.53 -2.03
CA CYS A 51 7.86 6.72 -0.79
C CYS A 51 8.51 7.74 0.14
N ALA A 52 9.84 7.82 0.11
CA ALA A 52 10.57 8.80 0.93
C ALA A 52 10.23 10.25 0.55
N GLN A 53 9.68 10.47 -0.63
CA GLN A 53 9.26 11.80 -1.09
C GLN A 53 7.83 12.15 -0.65
N LEU A 54 7.08 11.20 -0.11
CA LEU A 54 5.72 11.47 0.33
C LEU A 54 5.70 12.36 1.58
N PRO A 55 4.65 13.16 1.76
CA PRO A 55 4.54 13.98 2.98
C PRO A 55 4.53 13.12 4.23
N ALA A 56 5.11 13.63 5.30
CA ALA A 56 5.11 12.95 6.59
C ALA A 56 3.67 12.62 7.01
N GLY A 57 3.45 11.40 7.47
CA GLY A 57 2.13 10.95 7.88
C GLY A 57 1.19 10.55 6.76
N CYS A 58 1.62 10.60 5.50
CA CYS A 58 0.81 10.13 4.37
C CYS A 58 0.45 8.66 4.58
N THR A 59 -0.82 8.33 4.37
CA THR A 59 -1.30 6.95 4.49
C THR A 59 -0.87 6.13 3.28
N VAL A 60 -0.21 5.01 3.53
CA VAL A 60 0.15 4.05 2.49
C VAL A 60 -0.55 2.72 2.83
N ALA A 61 -1.53 2.37 2.03
CA ALA A 61 -2.35 1.17 2.26
C ALA A 61 -1.90 0.03 1.35
N MET A 62 -1.84 -1.17 1.93
CA MET A 62 -1.40 -2.38 1.24
C MET A 62 -2.33 -3.53 1.60
N GLU A 63 -2.52 -4.44 0.66
CA GLU A 63 -3.28 -5.66 0.89
C GLU A 63 -2.38 -6.72 1.52
N THR A 64 -2.93 -7.58 2.35
CA THR A 64 -2.19 -8.68 2.98
C THR A 64 -1.48 -9.56 1.94
N SER A 65 -0.20 -9.81 2.18
CA SER A 65 0.65 -10.64 1.33
C SER A 65 1.81 -11.16 2.18
N SER A 66 2.62 -12.03 1.59
CA SER A 66 3.75 -12.63 2.32
C SER A 66 4.79 -11.61 2.79
N SER A 67 4.93 -10.50 2.07
CA SER A 67 5.95 -9.48 2.36
C SER A 67 5.38 -8.21 2.99
N VAL A 68 4.08 -8.14 3.22
CA VAL A 68 3.43 -6.87 3.58
C VAL A 68 3.95 -6.28 4.89
N HIS A 69 4.21 -7.10 5.91
CA HIS A 69 4.71 -6.60 7.19
C HIS A 69 6.11 -6.02 7.07
N HIS A 70 6.96 -6.64 6.26
CA HIS A 70 8.29 -6.12 5.96
C HIS A 70 8.21 -4.72 5.36
N TRP A 71 7.37 -4.55 4.32
CA TRP A 71 7.21 -3.24 3.68
C TRP A 71 6.58 -2.22 4.63
N ALA A 72 5.58 -2.63 5.40
CA ALA A 72 4.95 -1.74 6.37
C ALA A 72 5.96 -1.19 7.38
N ARG A 73 6.83 -2.05 7.92
CA ARG A 73 7.86 -1.61 8.85
C ARG A 73 8.81 -0.59 8.22
N LYS A 74 9.20 -0.81 6.96
CA LYS A 74 10.07 0.13 6.25
C LYS A 74 9.39 1.48 6.03
N LEU A 75 8.11 1.47 5.66
CA LEU A 75 7.34 2.70 5.48
C LEU A 75 7.19 3.48 6.78
N ILE A 76 7.00 2.78 7.89
CA ILE A 76 6.91 3.41 9.20
C ILE A 76 8.22 4.12 9.54
N THR A 77 9.37 3.53 9.22
CA THR A 77 10.66 4.19 9.45
C THR A 77 10.84 5.45 8.62
N LEU A 78 10.10 5.58 7.51
CA LEU A 78 10.10 6.79 6.69
C LEU A 78 9.12 7.87 7.22
N GLY A 79 8.44 7.59 8.32
CA GLY A 79 7.48 8.54 8.89
C GLY A 79 6.11 8.48 8.27
N LEU A 80 5.78 7.41 7.56
CA LEU A 80 4.49 7.22 6.88
C LEU A 80 3.53 6.41 7.73
N ASP A 81 2.24 6.57 7.46
CA ASP A 81 1.17 5.81 8.11
C ASP A 81 0.88 4.57 7.25
N ALA A 82 1.60 3.49 7.51
CA ALA A 82 1.43 2.24 6.77
C ALA A 82 0.24 1.47 7.34
N ARG A 83 -0.68 1.06 6.47
CA ARG A 83 -1.88 0.31 6.84
C ARG A 83 -2.01 -0.94 5.99
N ILE A 84 -2.41 -2.04 6.63
CA ILE A 84 -2.58 -3.33 5.97
C ILE A 84 -4.05 -3.70 6.01
N ILE A 85 -4.60 -4.10 4.87
CA ILE A 85 -6.01 -4.46 4.74
C ILE A 85 -6.09 -5.91 4.24
N ALA A 86 -6.96 -6.70 4.86
CA ALA A 86 -7.19 -8.08 4.41
C ALA A 86 -7.79 -8.09 3.00
N ALA A 87 -7.40 -9.06 2.19
CA ALA A 87 -7.83 -9.16 0.79
C ALA A 87 -9.34 -9.18 0.65
N GLN A 88 -10.05 -9.88 1.53
CA GLN A 88 -11.51 -9.95 1.47
C GLN A 88 -12.18 -8.60 1.71
N LEU A 89 -11.53 -7.68 2.40
CA LEU A 89 -12.06 -6.34 2.64
C LEU A 89 -11.76 -5.37 1.49
N VAL A 90 -10.78 -5.68 0.66
CA VAL A 90 -10.46 -4.91 -0.55
C VAL A 90 -11.36 -5.34 -1.72
N SER A 91 -11.68 -6.62 -1.78
CA SER A 91 -12.40 -7.24 -2.91
C SER A 91 -13.65 -6.48 -3.36
N PRO A 92 -14.52 -5.98 -2.46
CA PRO A 92 -15.71 -5.24 -2.89
C PRO A 92 -15.42 -3.96 -3.69
N TYR A 93 -14.22 -3.42 -3.58
CA TYR A 93 -13.84 -2.18 -4.25
C TYR A 93 -13.14 -2.40 -5.58
N ARG A 94 -12.86 -3.65 -5.95
CA ARG A 94 -12.29 -3.94 -7.25
C ARG A 94 -13.35 -3.79 -8.34
N LYS A 95 -12.98 -3.15 -9.44
CA LYS A 95 -13.88 -2.99 -10.59
C LYS A 95 -14.07 -4.34 -11.25
N GLN A 96 -15.34 -4.66 -11.55
CA GLN A 96 -15.68 -5.89 -12.25
C GLN A 96 -15.69 -5.67 -13.75
N GLY A 97 -15.47 -6.73 -14.52
CA GLY A 97 -15.49 -6.70 -15.97
C GLY A 97 -14.15 -6.99 -16.59
N ALA A 98 -14.03 -6.74 -17.89
CA ALA A 98 -12.86 -7.10 -18.69
C ALA A 98 -11.56 -6.44 -18.19
N SER A 99 -11.67 -5.27 -17.62
CA SER A 99 -10.52 -4.53 -17.11
C SER A 99 -10.25 -4.78 -15.62
N GLY A 100 -11.01 -5.66 -14.98
CA GLY A 100 -11.00 -5.82 -13.52
C GLY A 100 -9.77 -6.44 -12.92
N LYS A 101 -8.86 -6.96 -13.73
CA LYS A 101 -7.69 -7.70 -13.25
C LYS A 101 -6.35 -7.02 -13.51
N ASN A 102 -6.33 -5.73 -13.81
CA ASN A 102 -5.04 -5.07 -13.95
C ASN A 102 -4.57 -4.52 -12.59
N ASP A 103 -3.26 -4.43 -12.44
CA ASP A 103 -2.64 -4.05 -11.17
C ASP A 103 -2.97 -2.62 -10.74
N ALA A 104 -3.19 -1.73 -11.69
CA ALA A 104 -3.58 -0.35 -11.40
C ALA A 104 -4.97 -0.31 -10.73
N ASN A 105 -5.90 -1.15 -11.17
CA ASN A 105 -7.22 -1.27 -10.54
C ASN A 105 -7.11 -1.83 -9.12
N ASP A 106 -6.18 -2.76 -8.88
CA ASP A 106 -5.95 -3.31 -7.55
C ASP A 106 -5.42 -2.25 -6.59
N ALA A 107 -4.46 -1.43 -7.01
CA ALA A 107 -3.94 -0.35 -6.19
C ALA A 107 -5.03 0.69 -5.89
N ALA A 108 -5.87 1.02 -6.86
CA ALA A 108 -6.99 1.94 -6.67
C ALA A 108 -8.01 1.37 -5.67
N ALA A 109 -8.32 0.08 -5.77
CA ALA A 109 -9.24 -0.58 -4.85
C ALA A 109 -8.71 -0.57 -3.42
N ILE A 110 -7.44 -0.81 -3.23
CA ILE A 110 -6.78 -0.76 -1.91
C ILE A 110 -6.90 0.65 -1.33
N CYS A 111 -6.64 1.67 -2.13
CA CYS A 111 -6.73 3.05 -1.70
C CYS A 111 -8.16 3.42 -1.32
N GLU A 112 -9.13 3.01 -2.11
CA GLU A 112 -10.56 3.24 -1.84
C GLU A 112 -10.98 2.57 -0.54
N ALA A 113 -10.62 1.31 -0.34
CA ALA A 113 -10.93 0.58 0.87
C ALA A 113 -10.34 1.29 2.11
N ALA A 114 -9.11 1.76 2.00
CA ALA A 114 -8.44 2.45 3.10
C ALA A 114 -9.12 3.76 3.49
N SER A 115 -9.91 4.36 2.59
CA SER A 115 -10.59 5.62 2.85
C SER A 115 -11.88 5.45 3.65
N ARG A 116 -12.38 4.22 3.81
CA ARG A 116 -13.66 3.98 4.47
C ARG A 116 -13.57 4.17 5.98
N PRO A 117 -14.53 4.88 6.61
CA PRO A 117 -14.42 5.28 8.02
C PRO A 117 -14.31 4.14 9.03
N GLN A 118 -14.88 2.99 8.72
CA GLN A 118 -14.90 1.86 9.66
C GLN A 118 -14.08 0.67 9.18
N MET A 119 -13.09 0.91 8.34
CA MET A 119 -12.26 -0.15 7.83
C MET A 119 -11.37 -0.73 8.95
N HIS A 120 -11.30 -2.05 9.01
CA HIS A 120 -10.43 -2.75 9.96
C HIS A 120 -9.08 -3.01 9.32
N PHE A 121 -8.03 -2.53 9.98
CA PHE A 121 -6.66 -2.73 9.51
C PHE A 121 -5.98 -3.85 10.29
N VAL A 122 -5.12 -4.58 9.61
CA VAL A 122 -4.31 -5.64 10.21
C VAL A 122 -3.12 -4.99 10.93
N PRO A 123 -2.90 -5.27 12.23
CA PRO A 123 -1.75 -4.71 12.92
C PRO A 123 -0.42 -5.11 12.28
N VAL A 124 0.50 -4.15 12.19
CA VAL A 124 1.82 -4.42 11.65
C VAL A 124 2.62 -5.24 12.66
N LYS A 125 3.13 -6.40 12.24
CA LYS A 125 3.91 -7.28 13.10
C LYS A 125 5.38 -6.87 13.10
N SER A 126 6.00 -6.96 14.28
CA SER A 126 7.44 -6.80 14.39
C SER A 126 8.15 -8.03 13.80
N ILE A 127 9.45 -7.90 13.61
CA ILE A 127 10.27 -9.03 13.15
C ILE A 127 10.16 -10.20 14.13
N GLU A 128 10.20 -9.90 15.43
CA GLU A 128 10.08 -10.92 16.47
C GLU A 128 8.74 -11.65 16.42
N GLN A 129 7.64 -10.93 16.25
CA GLN A 129 6.32 -11.52 16.15
C GLN A 129 6.21 -12.44 14.94
N GLN A 130 6.76 -12.05 13.80
CA GLN A 130 6.77 -12.90 12.61
C GLN A 130 7.61 -14.15 12.80
N SER A 131 8.76 -14.02 13.45
CA SER A 131 9.64 -15.16 13.75
C SER A 131 8.95 -16.16 14.67
N MET A 132 8.25 -15.69 15.69
CA MET A 132 7.50 -16.56 16.60
C MET A 132 6.39 -17.32 15.89
N LEU A 133 5.68 -16.66 14.97
CA LEU A 133 4.65 -17.32 14.17
C LEU A 133 5.23 -18.41 13.29
N CYS A 134 6.39 -18.18 12.69
CA CYS A 134 7.08 -19.18 11.89
C CYS A 134 7.44 -20.42 12.72
N VAL A 135 8.02 -20.22 13.90
CA VAL A 135 8.37 -21.32 14.81
C VAL A 135 7.12 -22.10 15.23
N HIS A 136 6.06 -21.40 15.56
CA HIS A 136 4.79 -22.02 15.97
C HIS A 136 4.20 -22.88 14.84
N ARG A 137 4.18 -22.38 13.63
CA ARG A 137 3.70 -23.13 12.47
C ARG A 137 4.51 -24.39 12.20
N LEU A 138 5.82 -24.31 12.37
CA LEU A 138 6.69 -25.49 12.22
C LEU A 138 6.40 -26.56 13.24
N ARG A 139 6.09 -26.15 14.47
CA ARG A 139 5.73 -27.13 15.54
C ARG A 139 4.38 -27.79 15.30
N GLU A 140 3.44 -27.07 14.72
CA GLU A 140 2.11 -27.62 14.41
C GLU A 140 2.11 -28.51 13.15
N GLY A 141 3.06 -28.25 12.25
CA GLY A 141 3.18 -29.00 11.01
C GLY A 141 3.91 -30.29 11.16
#